data_53f8d84eb9bda020f8d22f1efb573554
#
_entry.id   53f8d84eb9bda020f8d22f1efb573554
#
_cell.length_a   1.000
_cell.length_b   1.000
_cell.length_c   1.000
_cell.angle_alpha   90.00
_cell.angle_beta   90.00
_cell.angle_gamma   90.00
#
_symmetry.space_group_name_H-M   'P 1'
#
loop_
_entity.id
_entity.type
_entity.pdbx_description
1 polymer ?
#
loop_
_entity_poly.entity_id
_entity_poly.type
_entity_poly.pdbx_seq_one_letter_code
_entity_poly.pdbx_strand_id
1 'polypeptide(L)'
;MNISFNLKDQKAEVSAVRLIITHKGKVYRKYTGISVKTKQWRKSKRDGQWPTNPDDSDKLKRIKLALESRLNEYSTEPEILLAIDDVLSQKSSYYTPIAATEKRPSFWEYFDSWSQKDVPAKRQRRNAYTLIGDVMGRATDWEGVNEAYYFRLVQQMNEKQYSKNYQGSIISKLRTVMSEGYKLKYHHNEEFQNFKKFVEQPDTVYLTTAEVDKLWHLDLQDEMEKKVRDLFLIGVYTAARFSDYSKLSKDNISKGFITFNQQKTADSVVIPLSPRVAEILKRNGGHAPEVNQVVFNREIKTVCMKAKINDKVQVTRSKGARHETTTEPKWKLVSSHTARRTGATLLYKSGVPSRQVMLITGHKSEQAFRSYIRITKEENAQALQNNPFFK
;
A
#
# COMPACT_ATOMS: atom_id res chain seq x y z
N MET A 1 -18.47 -16.88 10.32
CA MET A 1 -19.88 -16.40 10.43
C MET A 1 -20.64 -16.70 9.14
N ASN A 2 -21.93 -17.10 9.23
CA ASN A 2 -22.77 -17.36 8.05
C ASN A 2 -24.10 -16.61 8.21
N ILE A 3 -24.49 -15.87 7.16
CA ILE A 3 -25.73 -15.09 7.10
C ILE A 3 -26.63 -15.65 6.01
N SER A 4 -27.83 -16.11 6.37
CA SER A 4 -28.78 -16.75 5.47
C SER A 4 -30.21 -16.35 5.77
N PHE A 5 -31.14 -16.70 4.88
CA PHE A 5 -32.57 -16.42 5.04
C PHE A 5 -33.39 -17.71 4.84
N ASN A 6 -34.49 -17.82 5.57
CA ASN A 6 -35.48 -18.87 5.34
C ASN A 6 -36.90 -18.37 5.54
N LEU A 7 -37.89 -19.15 5.08
CA LEU A 7 -39.32 -18.91 5.36
C LEU A 7 -39.65 -19.32 6.79
N LYS A 8 -40.57 -18.56 7.42
CA LYS A 8 -41.16 -18.94 8.72
C LYS A 8 -42.00 -20.20 8.59
N ASP A 9 -42.87 -20.22 7.56
CA ASP A 9 -43.73 -21.34 7.25
C ASP A 9 -43.66 -21.65 5.75
N GLN A 10 -43.25 -22.88 5.43
CA GLN A 10 -43.15 -23.34 4.04
C GLN A 10 -44.45 -23.83 3.44
N LYS A 11 -45.49 -24.01 4.27
CA LYS A 11 -46.81 -24.50 3.85
C LYS A 11 -47.81 -23.37 3.63
N ALA A 12 -47.59 -22.20 4.21
CA ALA A 12 -48.46 -21.03 4.02
C ALA A 12 -48.35 -20.49 2.59
N GLU A 13 -49.41 -19.90 2.05
CA GLU A 13 -49.40 -19.27 0.72
C GLU A 13 -48.43 -18.08 0.68
N VAL A 14 -48.42 -17.29 1.76
CA VAL A 14 -47.48 -16.18 1.98
C VAL A 14 -46.79 -16.41 3.32
N SER A 15 -45.46 -16.32 3.33
CA SER A 15 -44.65 -16.54 4.52
C SER A 15 -43.70 -15.40 4.79
N ALA A 16 -43.53 -15.07 6.07
CA ALA A 16 -42.50 -14.12 6.50
C ALA A 16 -41.09 -14.71 6.34
N VAL A 17 -40.19 -13.87 5.93
CA VAL A 17 -38.74 -14.23 5.79
C VAL A 17 -38.02 -13.98 7.09
N ARG A 18 -37.27 -14.97 7.58
CA ARG A 18 -36.39 -14.86 8.74
C ARG A 18 -34.95 -14.75 8.32
N LEU A 19 -34.27 -13.81 8.90
CA LEU A 19 -32.79 -13.72 8.91
C LEU A 19 -32.24 -14.76 9.90
N ILE A 20 -31.20 -15.46 9.51
CA ILE A 20 -30.45 -16.41 10.35
C ILE A 20 -28.99 -16.06 10.26
N ILE A 21 -28.37 -15.78 11.41
CA ILE A 21 -26.93 -15.63 11.54
C ILE A 21 -26.39 -16.77 12.40
N THR A 22 -25.43 -17.52 11.88
CA THR A 22 -24.73 -18.56 12.63
C THR A 22 -23.30 -18.08 12.88
N HIS A 23 -22.91 -18.00 14.18
CA HIS A 23 -21.62 -17.54 14.60
C HIS A 23 -21.13 -18.31 15.84
N LYS A 24 -19.95 -18.93 15.77
CA LYS A 24 -19.32 -19.70 16.87
C LYS A 24 -20.28 -20.69 17.55
N GLY A 25 -21.06 -21.43 16.75
CA GLY A 25 -22.04 -22.43 17.25
C GLY A 25 -23.36 -21.84 17.74
N LYS A 26 -23.51 -20.52 17.90
CA LYS A 26 -24.79 -19.86 18.24
C LYS A 26 -25.56 -19.47 16.99
N VAL A 27 -26.89 -19.49 17.09
CA VAL A 27 -27.80 -19.16 15.97
C VAL A 27 -28.75 -18.04 16.39
N TYR A 28 -28.63 -16.90 15.73
CA TYR A 28 -29.49 -15.72 15.94
C TYR A 28 -30.58 -15.72 14.85
N ARG A 29 -31.84 -15.48 15.25
CA ARG A 29 -33.00 -15.48 14.35
C ARG A 29 -33.82 -14.23 14.57
N LYS A 30 -34.08 -13.47 13.49
CA LYS A 30 -34.97 -12.28 13.51
C LYS A 30 -35.82 -12.23 12.25
N TYR A 31 -36.99 -11.63 12.34
CA TYR A 31 -37.85 -11.40 11.18
C TYR A 31 -37.33 -10.19 10.39
N THR A 32 -37.25 -10.35 9.08
CA THR A 32 -36.83 -9.25 8.20
C THR A 32 -37.89 -8.20 7.96
N GLY A 33 -39.17 -8.53 8.29
CA GLY A 33 -40.33 -7.74 7.91
C GLY A 33 -40.76 -7.91 6.44
N ILE A 34 -40.06 -8.75 5.68
CA ILE A 34 -40.43 -9.10 4.30
C ILE A 34 -41.30 -10.34 4.35
N SER A 35 -42.39 -10.35 3.54
CA SER A 35 -43.24 -11.52 3.33
C SER A 35 -43.30 -11.82 1.84
N VAL A 36 -43.15 -13.08 1.46
CA VAL A 36 -43.10 -13.54 0.07
C VAL A 36 -44.08 -14.68 -0.17
N LYS A 37 -44.60 -14.81 -1.40
CA LYS A 37 -45.36 -15.98 -1.81
C LYS A 37 -44.47 -17.21 -1.79
N THR A 38 -44.85 -18.25 -1.07
CA THR A 38 -44.02 -19.45 -0.85
C THR A 38 -43.63 -20.13 -2.15
N LYS A 39 -44.51 -20.13 -3.16
CA LYS A 39 -44.24 -20.64 -4.52
C LYS A 39 -43.12 -19.91 -5.25
N GLN A 40 -42.80 -18.68 -4.83
CA GLN A 40 -41.70 -17.85 -5.39
C GLN A 40 -40.39 -17.99 -4.63
N TRP A 41 -40.29 -18.92 -3.69
CA TRP A 41 -39.08 -19.17 -2.91
C TRP A 41 -38.31 -20.37 -3.45
N ARG A 42 -37.15 -20.15 -4.05
CA ARG A 42 -36.30 -21.21 -4.62
C ARG A 42 -35.04 -21.43 -3.83
N LYS A 43 -34.56 -22.68 -3.77
CA LYS A 43 -33.22 -23.02 -3.30
C LYS A 43 -32.21 -22.70 -4.40
N SER A 44 -31.27 -21.81 -4.14
CA SER A 44 -30.08 -21.62 -4.97
C SER A 44 -28.96 -22.51 -4.44
N LYS A 45 -28.21 -23.19 -5.31
CA LYS A 45 -27.06 -24.03 -4.93
C LYS A 45 -25.87 -23.19 -4.43
N ARG A 46 -25.79 -21.90 -4.78
CA ARG A 46 -24.68 -21.01 -4.42
C ARG A 46 -24.97 -20.09 -3.26
N ASP A 47 -26.20 -19.56 -3.15
CA ASP A 47 -26.52 -18.45 -2.23
C ASP A 47 -27.59 -18.78 -1.19
N GLY A 48 -27.97 -20.04 -1.04
CA GLY A 48 -29.06 -20.46 -0.15
C GLY A 48 -30.42 -20.28 -0.77
N GLN A 49 -31.45 -20.00 0.07
CA GLN A 49 -32.85 -19.85 -0.38
C GLN A 49 -33.17 -18.37 -0.62
N TRP A 50 -33.67 -18.04 -1.81
CA TRP A 50 -33.96 -16.68 -2.24
C TRP A 50 -35.32 -16.58 -2.93
N PRO A 51 -36.07 -15.43 -2.82
CA PRO A 51 -37.27 -15.23 -3.60
C PRO A 51 -36.94 -15.07 -5.08
N THR A 52 -37.85 -15.52 -5.96
CA THR A 52 -37.71 -15.31 -7.40
C THR A 52 -38.15 -13.92 -7.85
N ASN A 53 -38.87 -13.19 -7.00
CA ASN A 53 -39.21 -11.77 -7.24
C ASN A 53 -37.91 -10.95 -7.12
N PRO A 54 -37.54 -10.18 -8.17
CA PRO A 54 -36.30 -9.38 -8.16
C PRO A 54 -36.26 -8.38 -7.00
N ASP A 55 -37.34 -7.68 -6.71
CA ASP A 55 -37.40 -6.65 -5.66
C ASP A 55 -37.17 -7.23 -4.26
N ASP A 56 -37.79 -8.37 -3.94
CA ASP A 56 -37.59 -9.04 -2.66
C ASP A 56 -36.22 -9.68 -2.55
N SER A 57 -35.71 -10.22 -3.64
CA SER A 57 -34.35 -10.73 -3.72
C SER A 57 -33.32 -9.63 -3.47
N ASP A 58 -33.49 -8.44 -4.07
CA ASP A 58 -32.59 -7.30 -3.88
C ASP A 58 -32.64 -6.74 -2.46
N LYS A 59 -33.84 -6.68 -1.84
CA LYS A 59 -33.99 -6.28 -0.43
C LYS A 59 -33.20 -7.22 0.50
N LEU A 60 -33.31 -8.52 0.32
CA LEU A 60 -32.61 -9.49 1.16
C LEU A 60 -31.11 -9.45 0.93
N LYS A 61 -30.63 -9.26 -0.31
CA LYS A 61 -29.22 -9.07 -0.62
C LYS A 61 -28.63 -7.84 0.06
N ARG A 62 -29.37 -6.72 0.10
CA ARG A 62 -28.95 -5.49 0.78
C ARG A 62 -28.84 -5.70 2.29
N ILE A 63 -29.81 -6.35 2.91
CA ILE A 63 -29.76 -6.71 4.34
C ILE A 63 -28.51 -7.57 4.61
N LYS A 64 -28.26 -8.57 3.78
CA LYS A 64 -27.08 -9.44 3.91
C LYS A 64 -25.78 -8.64 3.80
N LEU A 65 -25.62 -7.81 2.77
CA LEU A 65 -24.44 -6.98 2.54
C LEU A 65 -24.22 -5.97 3.68
N ALA A 66 -25.29 -5.36 4.20
CA ALA A 66 -25.19 -4.43 5.31
C ALA A 66 -24.73 -5.11 6.60
N LEU A 67 -25.13 -6.35 6.84
CA LEU A 67 -24.66 -7.14 7.97
C LEU A 67 -23.21 -7.63 7.76
N GLU A 68 -22.87 -8.12 6.56
CA GLU A 68 -21.51 -8.55 6.22
C GLU A 68 -20.49 -7.41 6.26
N SER A 69 -20.89 -6.16 6.04
CA SER A 69 -20.02 -4.99 6.16
C SER A 69 -19.73 -4.57 7.62
N ARG A 70 -20.55 -4.99 8.56
CA ARG A 70 -20.49 -4.62 10.00
C ARG A 70 -19.98 -5.74 10.89
N LEU A 71 -20.16 -6.99 10.46
CA LEU A 71 -19.87 -8.19 11.24
C LEU A 71 -18.73 -9.00 10.62
N ASN A 72 -17.90 -9.58 11.47
CA ASN A 72 -16.79 -10.47 11.09
C ASN A 72 -16.70 -11.67 12.04
N GLU A 73 -15.69 -12.51 11.89
CA GLU A 73 -15.47 -13.70 12.71
C GLU A 73 -15.13 -13.39 14.19
N TYR A 74 -14.73 -12.16 14.50
CA TYR A 74 -14.37 -11.71 15.85
C TYR A 74 -15.53 -11.01 16.57
N SER A 75 -16.65 -10.70 15.88
CA SER A 75 -17.79 -9.98 16.44
C SER A 75 -18.35 -10.69 17.66
N THR A 76 -18.65 -9.92 18.69
CA THR A 76 -19.26 -10.37 19.95
C THR A 76 -20.78 -10.48 19.82
N GLU A 77 -21.43 -11.19 20.75
CA GLU A 77 -22.89 -11.35 20.76
C GLU A 77 -23.64 -10.02 20.83
N PRO A 78 -23.27 -9.03 21.71
CA PRO A 78 -23.90 -7.73 21.73
C PRO A 78 -23.77 -6.97 20.40
N GLU A 79 -22.61 -7.04 19.76
CA GLU A 79 -22.38 -6.40 18.45
C GLU A 79 -23.25 -7.01 17.34
N ILE A 80 -23.42 -8.35 17.36
CA ILE A 80 -24.28 -9.06 16.42
C ILE A 80 -25.74 -8.63 16.61
N LEU A 81 -26.25 -8.58 17.84
CA LEU A 81 -27.62 -8.19 18.14
C LEU A 81 -27.87 -6.73 17.78
N LEU A 82 -26.93 -5.84 18.11
CA LEU A 82 -27.01 -4.42 17.76
C LEU A 82 -27.03 -4.21 16.25
N ALA A 83 -26.13 -4.89 15.51
CA ALA A 83 -26.10 -4.81 14.05
C ALA A 83 -27.38 -5.31 13.40
N ILE A 84 -27.96 -6.40 13.91
CA ILE A 84 -29.26 -6.92 13.43
C ILE A 84 -30.36 -5.90 13.66
N ASP A 85 -30.48 -5.36 14.87
CA ASP A 85 -31.56 -4.43 15.23
C ASP A 85 -31.40 -3.11 14.47
N ASP A 86 -30.19 -2.61 14.30
CA ASP A 86 -29.91 -1.39 13.51
C ASP A 86 -30.22 -1.60 12.02
N VAL A 87 -29.76 -2.67 11.42
CA VAL A 87 -30.03 -2.97 10.00
C VAL A 87 -31.52 -3.22 9.75
N LEU A 88 -32.23 -3.89 10.64
CA LEU A 88 -33.65 -4.18 10.46
C LEU A 88 -34.55 -3.01 10.87
N SER A 89 -34.14 -2.11 11.78
CA SER A 89 -34.94 -0.91 12.14
C SER A 89 -34.88 0.18 11.08
N GLN A 90 -33.81 0.24 10.30
CA GLN A 90 -33.63 1.16 9.16
C GLN A 90 -34.43 0.73 7.91
N LYS A 91 -35.60 0.11 8.09
CA LYS A 91 -36.44 -0.45 7.02
C LYS A 91 -36.74 0.54 5.89
N SER A 92 -36.91 1.81 6.18
CA SER A 92 -37.22 2.82 5.17
C SER A 92 -36.03 3.09 4.22
N SER A 93 -34.80 3.05 4.74
CA SER A 93 -33.58 3.29 3.92
C SER A 93 -33.21 2.10 3.05
N TYR A 94 -33.59 0.85 3.44
CA TYR A 94 -33.34 -0.34 2.62
C TYR A 94 -34.49 -0.63 1.62
N TYR A 95 -35.67 -0.08 1.88
CA TYR A 95 -36.88 -0.30 1.05
C TYR A 95 -37.16 0.82 0.07
N THR A 96 -36.60 2.00 0.28
CA THR A 96 -36.60 2.98 -0.78
C THR A 96 -35.77 2.36 -1.91
N PRO A 97 -36.34 2.09 -3.12
CA PRO A 97 -35.50 2.06 -4.29
C PRO A 97 -34.63 3.29 -4.12
N ILE A 98 -33.32 3.20 -4.31
CA ILE A 98 -32.51 4.43 -4.44
C ILE A 98 -33.29 5.20 -5.48
N ALA A 99 -34.13 6.11 -4.97
CA ALA A 99 -35.06 6.81 -5.81
C ALA A 99 -34.18 7.43 -6.89
N ALA A 100 -34.68 7.47 -8.10
CA ALA A 100 -34.06 8.16 -9.22
C ALA A 100 -33.78 9.67 -8.91
N THR A 101 -33.79 10.07 -7.66
CA THR A 101 -33.64 11.41 -7.07
C THR A 101 -32.31 11.65 -6.35
N GLU A 102 -31.55 10.63 -5.92
CA GLU A 102 -30.14 10.92 -5.63
C GLU A 102 -29.38 10.92 -6.96
N LYS A 103 -29.14 12.11 -7.46
CA LYS A 103 -28.34 12.38 -8.65
C LYS A 103 -27.01 11.63 -8.46
N ARG A 104 -26.83 10.55 -9.23
CA ARG A 104 -25.57 9.80 -9.21
C ARG A 104 -24.44 10.81 -9.44
N PRO A 105 -23.43 10.86 -8.59
CA PRO A 105 -22.37 11.80 -8.80
C PRO A 105 -21.73 11.56 -10.16
N SER A 106 -21.45 12.60 -10.89
CA SER A 106 -20.63 12.52 -12.10
C SER A 106 -19.25 11.96 -11.75
N PHE A 107 -18.50 11.50 -12.74
CA PHE A 107 -17.14 11.02 -12.56
C PHE A 107 -16.28 12.02 -11.78
N TRP A 108 -16.35 13.31 -12.14
CA TRP A 108 -15.52 14.34 -11.54
C TRP A 108 -15.96 14.72 -10.11
N GLU A 109 -17.26 14.77 -9.83
CA GLU A 109 -17.78 14.99 -8.47
C GLU A 109 -17.31 13.86 -7.53
N TYR A 110 -17.41 12.61 -7.99
CA TYR A 110 -16.94 11.46 -7.20
C TYR A 110 -15.42 11.48 -7.04
N PHE A 111 -14.68 11.72 -8.13
CA PHE A 111 -13.22 11.74 -8.10
C PHE A 111 -12.69 12.85 -7.18
N ASP A 112 -13.30 14.02 -7.17
CA ASP A 112 -12.94 15.10 -6.24
C ASP A 112 -13.15 14.66 -4.79
N SER A 113 -14.34 14.20 -4.44
CA SER A 113 -14.67 13.67 -3.10
C SER A 113 -13.71 12.55 -2.68
N TRP A 114 -13.45 11.60 -3.57
CA TRP A 114 -12.52 10.50 -3.33
C TRP A 114 -11.09 10.98 -3.10
N SER A 115 -10.67 12.03 -3.81
CA SER A 115 -9.32 12.59 -3.70
C SER A 115 -9.08 13.32 -2.39
N GLN A 116 -10.14 13.80 -1.73
CA GLN A 116 -10.11 14.55 -0.48
C GLN A 116 -10.20 13.69 0.77
N LYS A 117 -10.60 12.40 0.65
CA LYS A 117 -10.69 11.48 1.80
C LYS A 117 -9.39 11.51 2.61
N ASP A 118 -9.53 11.59 3.92
CA ASP A 118 -8.38 11.65 4.83
C ASP A 118 -7.81 10.25 5.07
N VAL A 119 -6.85 9.91 4.24
CA VAL A 119 -6.15 8.62 4.21
C VAL A 119 -4.65 8.85 3.93
N PRO A 120 -3.76 7.91 4.27
CA PRO A 120 -2.32 8.06 4.04
C PRO A 120 -1.95 8.39 2.58
N ALA A 121 -2.79 8.02 1.62
CA ALA A 121 -2.58 8.28 0.19
C ALA A 121 -3.25 9.58 -0.33
N LYS A 122 -3.77 10.46 0.54
CA LYS A 122 -4.50 11.69 0.17
C LYS A 122 -3.73 12.54 -0.85
N ARG A 123 -2.45 12.80 -0.58
CA ARG A 123 -1.59 13.57 -1.51
C ARG A 123 -1.51 12.95 -2.91
N GLN A 124 -1.32 11.62 -2.99
CA GLN A 124 -1.24 10.93 -4.28
C GLN A 124 -2.58 10.89 -5.00
N ARG A 125 -3.69 10.78 -4.27
CA ARG A 125 -5.04 10.87 -4.81
C ARG A 125 -5.30 12.25 -5.39
N ARG A 126 -4.98 13.31 -4.65
CA ARG A 126 -5.14 14.70 -5.09
C ARG A 126 -4.28 15.01 -6.31
N ASN A 127 -3.02 14.54 -6.33
CA ASN A 127 -2.15 14.69 -7.50
C ASN A 127 -2.75 14.04 -8.75
N ALA A 128 -3.35 12.85 -8.63
CA ALA A 128 -3.99 12.17 -9.76
C ALA A 128 -5.21 12.96 -10.26
N TYR A 129 -6.09 13.40 -9.35
CA TYR A 129 -7.24 14.24 -9.68
C TYR A 129 -6.82 15.51 -10.46
N THR A 130 -5.87 16.24 -9.90
CA THR A 130 -5.37 17.49 -10.49
C THR A 130 -4.75 17.22 -11.86
N LEU A 131 -3.80 16.29 -11.95
CA LEU A 131 -3.09 15.99 -13.20
C LEU A 131 -4.05 15.55 -14.31
N ILE A 132 -4.96 14.61 -14.02
CA ILE A 132 -5.91 14.13 -15.02
C ILE A 132 -6.83 15.26 -15.47
N GLY A 133 -7.29 16.11 -14.54
CA GLY A 133 -8.10 17.28 -14.87
C GLY A 133 -7.37 18.31 -15.73
N ASP A 134 -6.08 18.52 -15.46
CA ASP A 134 -5.26 19.51 -16.18
C ASP A 134 -4.90 19.05 -17.60
N VAL A 135 -4.72 17.74 -17.81
CA VAL A 135 -4.32 17.22 -19.13
C VAL A 135 -5.50 16.77 -19.99
N MET A 136 -6.63 16.38 -19.38
CA MET A 136 -7.78 15.83 -20.10
C MET A 136 -9.02 16.73 -20.06
N GLY A 137 -9.02 17.78 -19.23
CA GLY A 137 -10.21 18.55 -18.90
C GLY A 137 -11.16 17.79 -17.98
N ARG A 138 -12.27 18.45 -17.57
CA ARG A 138 -13.25 17.89 -16.61
C ARG A 138 -14.64 17.68 -17.22
N ALA A 139 -14.72 17.55 -18.55
CA ALA A 139 -15.98 17.34 -19.26
C ALA A 139 -16.39 15.87 -19.39
N THR A 140 -15.46 14.94 -19.16
CA THR A 140 -15.69 13.50 -19.31
C THR A 140 -16.55 12.97 -18.16
N ASP A 141 -17.55 12.15 -18.47
CA ASP A 141 -18.30 11.36 -17.48
C ASP A 141 -17.80 9.91 -17.44
N TRP A 142 -18.41 9.08 -16.60
CA TRP A 142 -18.02 7.70 -16.33
C TRP A 142 -17.85 6.83 -17.60
N GLU A 143 -18.78 6.90 -18.52
CA GLU A 143 -18.75 6.11 -19.77
C GLU A 143 -17.69 6.63 -20.75
N GLY A 144 -17.35 7.91 -20.66
CA GLY A 144 -16.30 8.52 -21.47
C GLY A 144 -14.87 8.17 -21.02
N VAL A 145 -14.69 7.56 -19.84
CA VAL A 145 -13.39 7.05 -19.36
C VAL A 145 -13.13 5.67 -19.96
N ASN A 146 -13.09 5.62 -21.28
CA ASN A 146 -12.91 4.43 -22.08
C ASN A 146 -11.44 4.24 -22.53
N GLU A 147 -11.19 3.25 -23.37
CA GLU A 147 -9.85 2.95 -23.88
C GLU A 147 -9.24 4.12 -24.68
N ALA A 148 -10.04 4.83 -25.46
CA ALA A 148 -9.58 6.02 -26.20
C ALA A 148 -9.15 7.14 -25.23
N TYR A 149 -9.89 7.34 -24.13
CA TYR A 149 -9.50 8.26 -23.06
C TYR A 149 -8.17 7.86 -22.42
N TYR A 150 -7.99 6.57 -22.13
CA TYR A 150 -6.74 6.04 -21.58
C TYR A 150 -5.54 6.31 -22.49
N PHE A 151 -5.64 6.02 -23.78
CA PHE A 151 -4.54 6.27 -24.72
C PHE A 151 -4.21 7.75 -24.84
N ARG A 152 -5.21 8.62 -24.88
CA ARG A 152 -5.01 10.08 -24.89
C ARG A 152 -4.33 10.56 -23.61
N LEU A 153 -4.76 10.08 -22.45
CA LEU A 153 -4.11 10.39 -21.16
C LEU A 153 -2.63 9.97 -21.17
N VAL A 154 -2.33 8.76 -21.65
CA VAL A 154 -0.95 8.26 -21.77
C VAL A 154 -0.14 9.12 -22.73
N GLN A 155 -0.71 9.49 -23.87
CA GLN A 155 -0.05 10.38 -24.82
C GLN A 155 0.28 11.73 -24.19
N GLN A 156 -0.67 12.38 -23.53
CA GLN A 156 -0.47 13.66 -22.85
C GLN A 156 0.59 13.56 -21.75
N MET A 157 0.60 12.47 -20.98
CA MET A 157 1.65 12.23 -19.97
C MET A 157 3.03 12.02 -20.61
N ASN A 158 3.11 11.39 -21.80
CA ASN A 158 4.35 11.24 -22.55
C ASN A 158 4.87 12.58 -23.08
N GLU A 159 4.01 13.42 -23.64
CA GLU A 159 4.35 14.78 -24.11
C GLU A 159 4.90 15.65 -22.98
N LYS A 160 4.32 15.53 -21.77
CA LYS A 160 4.83 16.18 -20.56
C LYS A 160 6.06 15.49 -19.94
N GLN A 161 6.61 14.49 -20.60
CA GLN A 161 7.81 13.75 -20.20
C GLN A 161 7.75 13.13 -18.79
N TYR A 162 6.56 12.77 -18.31
CA TYR A 162 6.42 12.09 -17.02
C TYR A 162 7.03 10.68 -17.07
N SER A 163 7.71 10.28 -15.97
CA SER A 163 8.29 8.93 -15.87
C SER A 163 7.22 7.84 -15.91
N LYS A 164 7.56 6.67 -16.45
CA LYS A 164 6.62 5.54 -16.54
C LYS A 164 6.05 5.13 -15.18
N ASN A 165 6.84 5.15 -14.11
CA ASN A 165 6.36 4.87 -12.76
C ASN A 165 5.34 5.91 -12.27
N TYR A 166 5.54 7.19 -12.61
CA TYR A 166 4.58 8.22 -12.26
C TYR A 166 3.29 8.07 -13.06
N GLN A 167 3.38 7.84 -14.38
CA GLN A 167 2.21 7.50 -15.21
C GLN A 167 1.45 6.29 -14.67
N GLY A 168 2.16 5.21 -14.32
CA GLY A 168 1.57 4.01 -13.73
C GLY A 168 0.85 4.28 -12.40
N SER A 169 1.38 5.19 -11.57
CA SER A 169 0.72 5.64 -10.34
C SER A 169 -0.58 6.38 -10.62
N ILE A 170 -0.60 7.29 -11.61
CA ILE A 170 -1.79 8.03 -12.04
C ILE A 170 -2.87 7.07 -12.57
N ILE A 171 -2.49 6.17 -13.49
CA ILE A 171 -3.40 5.14 -14.05
C ILE A 171 -3.96 4.25 -12.94
N SER A 172 -3.14 3.87 -11.95
CA SER A 172 -3.61 3.09 -10.81
C SER A 172 -4.68 3.80 -10.00
N LYS A 173 -4.60 5.12 -9.82
CA LYS A 173 -5.62 5.91 -9.12
C LYS A 173 -6.88 6.04 -9.95
N LEU A 174 -6.77 6.30 -11.26
CA LEU A 174 -7.90 6.31 -12.19
C LEU A 174 -8.66 4.98 -12.14
N ARG A 175 -7.95 3.85 -12.26
CA ARG A 175 -8.56 2.51 -12.16
C ARG A 175 -9.25 2.28 -10.82
N THR A 176 -8.69 2.79 -9.72
CA THR A 176 -9.31 2.66 -8.40
C THR A 176 -10.63 3.42 -8.33
N VAL A 177 -10.67 4.66 -8.82
CA VAL A 177 -11.90 5.49 -8.88
C VAL A 177 -12.95 4.79 -9.72
N MET A 178 -12.59 4.33 -10.93
CA MET A 178 -13.50 3.61 -11.81
C MET A 178 -14.02 2.32 -11.15
N SER A 179 -13.15 1.53 -10.53
CA SER A 179 -13.54 0.29 -9.85
C SER A 179 -14.47 0.54 -8.65
N GLU A 180 -14.24 1.61 -7.88
CA GLU A 180 -15.14 1.99 -6.78
C GLU A 180 -16.50 2.46 -7.31
N GLY A 181 -16.51 3.31 -8.37
CA GLY A 181 -17.74 3.76 -9.03
C GLY A 181 -18.55 2.60 -9.62
N TYR A 182 -17.88 1.63 -10.25
CA TYR A 182 -18.51 0.41 -10.78
C TYR A 182 -19.17 -0.42 -9.67
N LYS A 183 -18.46 -0.64 -8.55
CA LYS A 183 -19.01 -1.34 -7.39
C LYS A 183 -20.22 -0.62 -6.77
N LEU A 184 -20.22 0.71 -6.79
CA LEU A 184 -21.31 1.56 -6.31
C LEU A 184 -22.45 1.70 -7.34
N LYS A 185 -22.32 1.05 -8.51
CA LYS A 185 -23.27 1.11 -9.62
C LYS A 185 -23.49 2.53 -10.17
N TYR A 186 -22.47 3.38 -10.13
CA TYR A 186 -22.50 4.69 -10.76
C TYR A 186 -22.35 4.61 -12.28
N HIS A 187 -21.69 3.55 -12.78
CA HIS A 187 -21.51 3.24 -14.20
C HIS A 187 -21.43 1.74 -14.45
N HIS A 188 -21.48 1.35 -15.73
CA HIS A 188 -21.34 -0.03 -16.21
C HIS A 188 -20.14 -0.23 -17.13
N ASN A 189 -19.32 0.80 -17.31
CA ASN A 189 -18.10 0.74 -18.10
C ASN A 189 -17.09 -0.21 -17.45
N GLU A 190 -16.64 -1.23 -18.18
CA GLU A 190 -15.65 -2.22 -17.74
C GLU A 190 -14.27 -2.04 -18.40
N GLU A 191 -14.15 -1.16 -19.39
CA GLU A 191 -12.92 -0.97 -20.18
C GLU A 191 -11.72 -0.57 -19.29
N PHE A 192 -11.96 0.12 -18.17
CA PHE A 192 -10.90 0.51 -17.24
C PHE A 192 -10.11 -0.69 -16.68
N GLN A 193 -10.67 -1.89 -16.71
CA GLN A 193 -9.98 -3.12 -16.27
C GLN A 193 -8.78 -3.43 -17.16
N ASN A 194 -8.82 -3.03 -18.44
CA ASN A 194 -7.78 -3.24 -19.43
C ASN A 194 -6.67 -2.16 -19.39
N PHE A 195 -6.84 -1.07 -18.64
CA PHE A 195 -5.84 -0.01 -18.55
C PHE A 195 -4.54 -0.52 -17.95
N LYS A 196 -3.50 -0.65 -18.76
CA LYS A 196 -2.19 -1.16 -18.34
C LYS A 196 -1.46 -0.16 -17.46
N LYS A 197 -0.96 -0.63 -16.31
CA LYS A 197 -0.07 0.17 -15.45
C LYS A 197 1.36 0.00 -15.92
N PHE A 198 2.09 1.09 -16.00
CA PHE A 198 3.52 1.04 -16.24
C PHE A 198 4.24 0.82 -14.92
N VAL A 199 5.19 -0.13 -14.91
CA VAL A 199 6.06 -0.40 -13.77
C VAL A 199 7.46 -0.64 -14.31
N GLU A 200 8.39 0.23 -13.93
CA GLU A 200 9.80 0.11 -14.24
C GLU A 200 10.60 -0.01 -12.95
N GLN A 201 11.59 -0.86 -12.95
CA GLN A 201 12.52 -0.91 -11.83
C GLN A 201 13.52 0.26 -11.95
N PRO A 202 13.51 1.20 -10.97
CA PRO A 202 14.47 2.31 -11.01
C PRO A 202 15.89 1.79 -10.78
N ASP A 203 16.86 2.36 -11.49
CA ASP A 203 18.24 2.18 -11.17
C ASP A 203 18.53 2.78 -9.80
N THR A 204 19.07 1.98 -8.93
CA THR A 204 19.29 2.36 -7.53
C THR A 204 20.64 1.83 -7.07
N VAL A 205 21.25 2.54 -6.14
CA VAL A 205 22.58 2.20 -5.60
C VAL A 205 22.48 1.71 -4.16
N TYR A 206 23.51 0.98 -3.74
CA TYR A 206 23.85 0.73 -2.35
C TYR A 206 25.33 1.10 -2.13
N LEU A 207 25.75 1.28 -0.88
CA LEU A 207 27.14 1.54 -0.54
C LEU A 207 27.87 0.25 -0.17
N THR A 208 29.10 0.12 -0.61
CA THR A 208 30.01 -0.97 -0.19
C THR A 208 30.43 -0.77 1.27
N THR A 209 30.97 -1.81 1.90
CA THR A 209 31.53 -1.71 3.26
C THR A 209 32.58 -0.63 3.36
N ALA A 210 33.50 -0.54 2.38
CA ALA A 210 34.51 0.48 2.35
C ALA A 210 33.95 1.92 2.24
N GLU A 211 32.85 2.11 1.49
CA GLU A 211 32.18 3.41 1.40
C GLU A 211 31.45 3.78 2.70
N VAL A 212 30.87 2.80 3.38
CA VAL A 212 30.27 3.00 4.72
C VAL A 212 31.34 3.37 5.74
N ASP A 213 32.51 2.74 5.66
CA ASP A 213 33.66 3.06 6.53
C ASP A 213 34.23 4.45 6.23
N LYS A 214 34.29 4.88 4.97
CA LYS A 214 34.64 6.27 4.62
C LYS A 214 33.69 7.26 5.28
N LEU A 215 32.39 7.00 5.28
CA LEU A 215 31.41 7.85 5.94
C LEU A 215 31.59 7.86 7.46
N TRP A 216 31.89 6.71 8.06
CA TRP A 216 32.12 6.61 9.51
C TRP A 216 33.30 7.47 9.98
N HIS A 217 34.42 7.44 9.25
CA HIS A 217 35.66 8.15 9.59
C HIS A 217 35.74 9.57 8.99
N LEU A 218 34.67 10.02 8.27
CA LEU A 218 34.67 11.33 7.65
C LEU A 218 34.70 12.44 8.72
N ASP A 219 35.71 13.27 8.67
CA ASP A 219 35.74 14.48 9.48
C ASP A 219 34.87 15.56 8.84
N LEU A 220 33.86 15.99 9.58
CA LEU A 220 32.89 16.99 9.17
C LEU A 220 32.90 18.14 10.20
N GLN A 221 32.88 19.38 9.72
CA GLN A 221 32.81 20.55 10.59
C GLN A 221 31.37 21.02 10.80
N ASP A 222 30.53 20.87 9.80
CA ASP A 222 29.14 21.30 9.85
C ASP A 222 28.29 20.32 10.67
N GLU A 223 27.53 20.87 11.64
CA GLU A 223 26.70 20.07 12.56
C GLU A 223 25.53 19.38 11.85
N MET A 224 24.97 19.99 10.79
CA MET A 224 23.91 19.35 10.04
C MET A 224 24.45 18.14 9.25
N GLU A 225 25.61 18.27 8.65
CA GLU A 225 26.27 17.18 7.95
C GLU A 225 26.63 16.03 8.91
N LYS A 226 27.11 16.33 10.12
CA LYS A 226 27.33 15.33 11.18
C LYS A 226 26.07 14.58 11.52
N LYS A 227 24.97 15.29 11.77
CA LYS A 227 23.64 14.69 12.05
C LYS A 227 23.16 13.82 10.90
N VAL A 228 23.29 14.28 9.67
CA VAL A 228 22.87 13.53 8.46
C VAL A 228 23.72 12.28 8.25
N ARG A 229 25.04 12.36 8.41
CA ARG A 229 25.95 11.20 8.38
C ARG A 229 25.54 10.15 9.42
N ASP A 230 25.36 10.59 10.65
CA ASP A 230 25.03 9.73 11.78
C ASP A 230 23.68 9.05 11.58
N LEU A 231 22.69 9.81 11.15
CA LEU A 231 21.37 9.28 10.87
C LEU A 231 21.39 8.29 9.69
N PHE A 232 22.21 8.54 8.64
CA PHE A 232 22.39 7.62 7.54
C PHE A 232 22.99 6.29 8.02
N LEU A 233 24.01 6.35 8.86
CA LEU A 233 24.68 5.16 9.41
C LEU A 233 23.73 4.34 10.30
N ILE A 234 22.90 4.98 11.12
CA ILE A 234 21.82 4.27 11.85
C ILE A 234 20.95 3.51 10.85
N GLY A 235 20.53 4.15 9.76
CA GLY A 235 19.71 3.51 8.72
C GLY A 235 20.41 2.34 8.02
N VAL A 236 21.75 2.40 7.83
CA VAL A 236 22.55 1.30 7.29
C VAL A 236 22.58 0.12 8.27
N TYR A 237 22.95 0.35 9.53
CA TYR A 237 23.13 -0.73 10.52
C TYR A 237 21.84 -1.34 11.04
N THR A 238 20.71 -0.65 10.85
CA THR A 238 19.39 -1.19 11.21
C THR A 238 18.63 -1.78 10.02
N ALA A 239 19.01 -1.42 8.79
CA ALA A 239 18.25 -1.70 7.57
C ALA A 239 16.75 -1.32 7.67
N ALA A 240 16.37 -0.45 8.60
CA ALA A 240 15.02 0.03 8.86
C ALA A 240 14.59 1.10 7.85
N ARG A 241 13.30 1.47 7.83
CA ARG A 241 12.82 2.61 7.05
C ARG A 241 13.19 3.92 7.72
N PHE A 242 13.29 5.00 6.94
CA PHE A 242 13.59 6.34 7.48
C PHE A 242 12.62 6.71 8.62
N SER A 243 11.33 6.48 8.44
CA SER A 243 10.31 6.74 9.45
C SER A 243 10.55 6.03 10.78
N ASP A 244 11.25 4.89 10.75
CA ASP A 244 11.49 4.05 11.90
C ASP A 244 12.85 4.42 12.53
N TYR A 245 13.96 4.39 11.74
CA TYR A 245 15.28 4.64 12.30
C TYR A 245 15.52 6.10 12.75
N SER A 246 14.81 7.07 12.15
CA SER A 246 14.92 8.48 12.57
C SER A 246 14.30 8.80 13.94
N LYS A 247 13.57 7.84 14.51
CA LYS A 247 12.93 7.98 15.83
C LYS A 247 13.55 7.08 16.89
N LEU A 248 14.64 6.39 16.56
CA LEU A 248 15.31 5.51 17.52
C LEU A 248 15.86 6.29 18.70
N SER A 249 15.68 5.74 19.89
CA SER A 249 16.20 6.24 21.13
C SER A 249 16.79 5.12 22.00
N LYS A 250 17.42 5.49 23.09
CA LYS A 250 17.88 4.52 24.11
C LYS A 250 16.75 3.63 24.64
N ASP A 251 15.50 4.11 24.61
CA ASP A 251 14.34 3.36 25.09
C ASP A 251 13.99 2.16 24.19
N ASN A 252 14.47 2.20 22.94
CA ASN A 252 14.36 1.07 22.02
C ASN A 252 15.42 -0.01 22.27
N ILE A 253 16.37 0.20 23.20
CA ILE A 253 17.51 -0.68 23.40
C ILE A 253 17.33 -1.45 24.71
N SER A 254 17.39 -2.78 24.63
CA SER A 254 17.37 -3.66 25.78
C SER A 254 18.24 -4.90 25.51
N LYS A 255 19.06 -5.29 26.49
CA LYS A 255 19.88 -6.52 26.45
C LYS A 255 20.71 -6.69 25.16
N GLY A 256 21.22 -5.59 24.60
CA GLY A 256 22.02 -5.63 23.36
C GLY A 256 21.21 -5.73 22.07
N PHE A 257 19.90 -5.49 22.11
CA PHE A 257 19.02 -5.50 20.94
C PHE A 257 18.28 -4.16 20.83
N ILE A 258 17.99 -3.77 19.58
CA ILE A 258 17.10 -2.67 19.24
C ILE A 258 15.73 -3.28 18.91
N THR A 259 14.66 -2.80 19.57
CA THR A 259 13.29 -3.23 19.33
C THR A 259 12.41 -2.05 18.99
N PHE A 260 11.66 -2.12 17.90
CA PHE A 260 10.67 -1.11 17.51
C PHE A 260 9.55 -1.71 16.65
N ASN A 261 8.40 -1.05 16.64
CA ASN A 261 7.30 -1.39 15.74
C ASN A 261 7.40 -0.56 14.45
N GLN A 262 7.37 -1.22 13.31
CA GLN A 262 7.42 -0.54 12.00
C GLN A 262 6.16 0.30 11.78
N GLN A 263 6.29 1.60 11.50
CA GLN A 263 5.15 2.51 11.32
C GLN A 263 4.21 2.10 10.17
N LYS A 264 4.75 1.49 9.12
CA LYS A 264 3.97 1.13 7.93
C LYS A 264 3.20 -0.18 8.05
N THR A 265 3.69 -1.15 8.82
CA THR A 265 3.16 -2.52 8.87
C THR A 265 2.74 -2.94 10.27
N ALA A 266 3.05 -2.13 11.28
CA ALA A 266 2.88 -2.43 12.70
C ALA A 266 3.61 -3.72 13.19
N ASP A 267 4.42 -4.35 12.33
CA ASP A 267 5.19 -5.53 12.69
C ASP A 267 6.33 -5.13 13.66
N SER A 268 6.51 -5.90 14.72
CA SER A 268 7.64 -5.73 15.64
C SER A 268 8.92 -6.28 15.02
N VAL A 269 10.00 -5.52 15.15
CA VAL A 269 11.34 -5.88 14.65
C VAL A 269 12.33 -5.84 15.79
N VAL A 270 13.18 -6.87 15.86
CA VAL A 270 14.27 -6.97 16.81
C VAL A 270 15.57 -7.14 16.04
N ILE A 271 16.55 -6.27 16.30
CA ILE A 271 17.84 -6.21 15.59
C ILE A 271 18.97 -6.20 16.62
N PRO A 272 20.08 -6.91 16.41
CA PRO A 272 21.27 -6.75 17.24
C PRO A 272 21.76 -5.30 17.24
N LEU A 273 22.12 -4.77 18.38
CA LEU A 273 22.67 -3.42 18.52
C LEU A 273 24.10 -3.38 17.98
N SER A 274 24.30 -2.66 16.88
CA SER A 274 25.65 -2.38 16.38
C SER A 274 26.40 -1.42 17.33
N PRO A 275 27.69 -1.68 17.67
CA PRO A 275 28.50 -0.73 18.45
C PRO A 275 28.51 0.70 17.88
N ARG A 276 28.54 0.82 16.54
CA ARG A 276 28.46 2.14 15.87
C ARG A 276 27.15 2.86 16.11
N VAL A 277 26.02 2.14 16.13
CA VAL A 277 24.72 2.74 16.47
C VAL A 277 24.69 3.17 17.92
N ALA A 278 25.21 2.34 18.84
CA ALA A 278 25.30 2.69 20.26
C ALA A 278 26.13 3.97 20.47
N GLU A 279 27.26 4.10 19.79
CA GLU A 279 28.11 5.28 19.85
C GLU A 279 27.42 6.51 19.29
N ILE A 280 26.74 6.40 18.14
CA ILE A 280 25.98 7.51 17.54
C ILE A 280 24.89 7.98 18.53
N LEU A 281 24.10 7.07 19.08
CA LEU A 281 23.05 7.43 20.04
C LEU A 281 23.65 8.10 21.29
N LYS A 282 24.77 7.55 21.82
CA LYS A 282 25.45 8.15 22.99
C LYS A 282 25.88 9.60 22.73
N ARG A 283 26.52 9.89 21.59
CA ARG A 283 26.98 11.27 21.26
C ARG A 283 25.85 12.24 20.92
N ASN A 284 24.64 11.71 20.58
CA ASN A 284 23.45 12.49 20.29
C ASN A 284 22.43 12.46 21.46
N GLY A 285 22.86 12.35 22.71
CA GLY A 285 21.99 12.45 23.90
C GLY A 285 21.05 11.26 24.07
N GLY A 286 21.35 10.10 23.49
CA GLY A 286 20.53 8.89 23.58
C GLY A 286 19.44 8.78 22.51
N HIS A 287 19.43 9.66 21.52
CA HIS A 287 18.44 9.69 20.44
C HIS A 287 19.10 9.71 19.07
N ALA A 288 18.40 9.22 18.05
CA ALA A 288 18.78 9.45 16.67
C ALA A 288 18.73 10.95 16.35
N PRO A 289 19.68 11.49 15.56
CA PRO A 289 19.66 12.90 15.18
C PRO A 289 18.36 13.30 14.49
N GLU A 290 17.77 14.42 14.93
CA GLU A 290 16.56 14.96 14.31
C GLU A 290 16.90 15.70 13.03
N VAL A 291 16.44 15.17 11.90
CA VAL A 291 16.58 15.78 10.57
C VAL A 291 15.34 15.51 9.75
N ASN A 292 14.76 16.54 9.15
CA ASN A 292 13.65 16.37 8.22
C ASN A 292 14.10 15.58 6.99
N GLN A 293 13.27 14.65 6.49
CA GLN A 293 13.62 13.76 5.38
C GLN A 293 13.99 14.50 4.09
N VAL A 294 13.39 15.64 3.80
CA VAL A 294 13.71 16.44 2.61
C VAL A 294 15.11 17.02 2.74
N VAL A 295 15.43 17.62 3.89
CA VAL A 295 16.77 18.14 4.22
C VAL A 295 17.79 17.00 4.19
N PHE A 296 17.47 15.89 4.86
CA PHE A 296 18.32 14.69 4.86
C PHE A 296 18.69 14.24 3.46
N ASN A 297 17.69 14.09 2.55
CA ASN A 297 17.94 13.63 1.18
C ASN A 297 18.75 14.61 0.33
N ARG A 298 18.77 15.88 0.69
CA ARG A 298 19.63 16.89 0.07
C ARG A 298 21.05 16.78 0.61
N GLU A 299 21.22 16.84 1.93
CA GLU A 299 22.51 16.94 2.59
C GLU A 299 23.33 15.64 2.53
N ILE A 300 22.69 14.46 2.55
CA ILE A 300 23.42 13.18 2.43
C ILE A 300 24.22 13.07 1.14
N LYS A 301 23.79 13.75 0.08
CA LYS A 301 24.53 13.80 -1.18
C LYS A 301 25.84 14.58 -1.01
N THR A 302 25.78 15.71 -0.32
CA THR A 302 26.97 16.54 0.02
C THR A 302 27.94 15.75 0.89
N VAL A 303 27.43 15.07 1.90
CA VAL A 303 28.23 14.21 2.78
C VAL A 303 28.93 13.10 1.99
N CYS A 304 28.18 12.40 1.12
CA CYS A 304 28.76 11.35 0.27
C CYS A 304 29.77 11.88 -0.77
N MET A 305 29.57 13.10 -1.26
CA MET A 305 30.54 13.76 -2.14
C MET A 305 31.83 14.07 -1.38
N LYS A 306 31.76 14.60 -0.17
CA LYS A 306 32.93 14.84 0.71
C LYS A 306 33.65 13.53 1.07
N ALA A 307 32.90 12.42 1.24
CA ALA A 307 33.45 11.08 1.44
C ALA A 307 34.07 10.46 0.18
N LYS A 308 34.11 11.19 -0.95
CA LYS A 308 34.64 10.74 -2.23
C LYS A 308 33.98 9.44 -2.75
N ILE A 309 32.66 9.33 -2.60
CA ILE A 309 31.85 8.22 -3.15
C ILE A 309 31.52 8.57 -4.61
N ASN A 310 32.53 8.54 -5.49
CA ASN A 310 32.47 9.14 -6.82
C ASN A 310 32.34 8.10 -7.97
N ASP A 311 32.15 6.81 -7.66
CA ASP A 311 32.02 5.79 -8.69
C ASP A 311 30.95 6.20 -9.71
N LYS A 312 31.24 5.99 -11.00
CA LYS A 312 30.33 6.32 -12.09
C LYS A 312 29.26 5.23 -12.20
N VAL A 313 28.02 5.61 -12.17
CA VAL A 313 26.85 4.72 -12.28
C VAL A 313 26.03 5.13 -13.49
N GLN A 314 25.74 4.17 -14.37
CA GLN A 314 24.76 4.39 -15.44
C GLN A 314 23.35 4.33 -14.84
N VAL A 315 22.54 5.32 -15.18
CA VAL A 315 21.16 5.44 -14.71
C VAL A 315 20.27 5.66 -15.92
N THR A 316 19.32 4.75 -16.10
CA THR A 316 18.30 4.86 -17.14
C THR A 316 17.01 5.36 -16.52
N ARG A 317 16.46 6.44 -17.06
CA ARG A 317 15.19 7.03 -16.61
C ARG A 317 14.26 7.17 -17.79
N SER A 318 13.00 6.80 -17.58
CA SER A 318 11.96 7.09 -18.55
C SER A 318 11.60 8.58 -18.52
N LYS A 319 11.53 9.20 -19.70
CA LYS A 319 10.99 10.53 -19.95
C LYS A 319 9.90 10.40 -21.03
N GLY A 320 8.65 10.39 -20.61
CA GLY A 320 7.54 10.11 -21.52
C GLY A 320 7.66 8.72 -22.15
N ALA A 321 7.71 8.67 -23.49
CA ALA A 321 7.85 7.43 -24.26
C ALA A 321 9.32 6.97 -24.42
N ARG A 322 10.29 7.80 -24.05
CA ARG A 322 11.71 7.55 -24.29
C ARG A 322 12.44 7.16 -23.01
N HIS A 323 13.57 6.46 -23.16
CA HIS A 323 14.51 6.21 -22.08
C HIS A 323 15.78 7.05 -22.32
N GLU A 324 16.24 7.71 -21.28
CA GLU A 324 17.48 8.47 -21.27
C GLU A 324 18.43 7.81 -20.30
N THR A 325 19.60 7.40 -20.82
CA THR A 325 20.68 6.86 -19.99
C THR A 325 21.73 7.93 -19.76
N THR A 326 22.00 8.22 -18.49
CA THR A 326 23.03 9.17 -18.07
C THR A 326 24.04 8.47 -17.18
N THR A 327 25.28 8.98 -17.16
CA THR A 327 26.30 8.53 -16.21
C THR A 327 26.39 9.56 -15.08
N GLU A 328 26.09 9.13 -13.87
CA GLU A 328 26.08 9.99 -12.69
C GLU A 328 27.08 9.50 -11.64
N PRO A 329 27.72 10.38 -10.89
CA PRO A 329 28.50 9.95 -9.74
C PRO A 329 27.56 9.38 -8.65
N LYS A 330 27.99 8.30 -8.02
CA LYS A 330 27.19 7.51 -7.08
C LYS A 330 26.59 8.34 -5.95
N TRP A 331 27.33 9.33 -5.44
CA TRP A 331 26.84 10.21 -4.38
C TRP A 331 25.54 10.95 -4.74
N LYS A 332 25.32 11.31 -6.01
CA LYS A 332 24.07 11.97 -6.46
C LYS A 332 22.83 11.09 -6.29
N LEU A 333 23.01 9.77 -6.29
CA LEU A 333 21.95 8.77 -6.24
C LEU A 333 21.60 8.33 -4.82
N VAL A 334 22.39 8.78 -3.82
CA VAL A 334 22.20 8.42 -2.41
C VAL A 334 20.99 9.15 -1.83
N SER A 335 20.23 8.43 -1.03
CA SER A 335 19.02 8.91 -0.33
C SER A 335 18.81 8.14 0.97
N SER A 336 17.82 8.53 1.76
CA SER A 336 17.38 7.80 2.96
C SER A 336 17.07 6.32 2.68
N HIS A 337 16.56 6.03 1.49
CA HIS A 337 16.26 4.65 1.08
C HIS A 337 17.52 3.85 0.74
N THR A 338 18.58 4.54 0.34
CA THR A 338 19.92 3.92 0.09
C THR A 338 20.50 3.37 1.38
N ALA A 339 20.35 4.04 2.53
CA ALA A 339 20.81 3.53 3.81
C ALA A 339 20.24 2.13 4.10
N ARG A 340 18.93 1.99 4.04
CA ARG A 340 18.25 0.71 4.24
C ARG A 340 18.64 -0.35 3.21
N ARG A 341 18.78 0.03 1.93
CA ARG A 341 19.21 -0.89 0.87
C ARG A 341 20.64 -1.35 1.11
N THR A 342 21.53 -0.46 1.52
CA THR A 342 22.90 -0.78 1.90
C THR A 342 22.93 -1.83 3.00
N GLY A 343 22.25 -1.59 4.11
CA GLY A 343 22.20 -2.53 5.23
C GLY A 343 21.67 -3.91 4.81
N ALA A 344 20.54 -3.94 4.08
CA ALA A 344 19.97 -5.20 3.61
C ALA A 344 20.91 -5.95 2.64
N THR A 345 21.58 -5.23 1.71
CA THR A 345 22.51 -5.83 0.74
C THR A 345 23.75 -6.35 1.43
N LEU A 346 24.32 -5.60 2.38
CA LEU A 346 25.52 -6.02 3.12
C LEU A 346 25.23 -7.23 4.01
N LEU A 347 24.09 -7.26 4.71
CA LEU A 347 23.65 -8.43 5.46
C LEU A 347 23.52 -9.67 4.56
N TYR A 348 22.88 -9.52 3.41
CA TYR A 348 22.75 -10.62 2.47
C TYR A 348 24.12 -11.08 1.93
N LYS A 349 25.03 -10.15 1.59
CA LYS A 349 26.40 -10.46 1.13
C LYS A 349 27.26 -11.11 2.21
N SER A 350 26.99 -10.86 3.50
CA SER A 350 27.66 -11.53 4.61
C SER A 350 27.18 -12.95 4.87
N GLY A 351 26.27 -13.48 4.04
CA GLY A 351 25.75 -14.85 4.15
C GLY A 351 24.51 -15.00 5.02
N VAL A 352 23.91 -13.89 5.52
CA VAL A 352 22.65 -13.97 6.26
C VAL A 352 21.54 -14.42 5.31
N PRO A 353 20.79 -15.48 5.61
CA PRO A 353 19.72 -15.99 4.77
C PRO A 353 18.67 -14.90 4.45
N SER A 354 18.20 -14.86 3.20
CA SER A 354 17.22 -13.85 2.72
C SER A 354 16.01 -13.71 3.65
N ARG A 355 15.51 -14.83 4.17
CA ARG A 355 14.37 -14.85 5.10
C ARG A 355 14.64 -14.08 6.40
N GLN A 356 15.85 -14.17 6.94
CA GLN A 356 16.23 -13.42 8.15
C GLN A 356 16.37 -11.92 7.85
N VAL A 357 16.99 -11.56 6.72
CA VAL A 357 17.07 -10.16 6.30
C VAL A 357 15.66 -9.59 6.04
N MET A 358 14.74 -10.39 5.51
CA MET A 358 13.35 -10.00 5.29
C MET A 358 12.61 -9.69 6.61
N LEU A 359 12.89 -10.42 7.69
CA LEU A 359 12.31 -10.13 9.03
C LEU A 359 12.73 -8.73 9.52
N ILE A 360 14.00 -8.36 9.33
CA ILE A 360 14.52 -7.04 9.70
C ILE A 360 13.92 -5.96 8.80
N THR A 361 13.89 -6.21 7.49
CA THR A 361 13.43 -5.22 6.52
C THR A 361 11.91 -5.18 6.35
N GLY A 362 11.16 -6.17 6.86
CA GLY A 362 9.70 -6.24 6.73
C GLY A 362 9.21 -6.43 5.30
N HIS A 363 9.96 -7.16 4.46
CA HIS A 363 9.49 -7.59 3.14
C HIS A 363 8.62 -8.83 3.29
N LYS A 364 7.39 -8.80 2.75
CA LYS A 364 6.42 -9.90 2.85
C LYS A 364 6.55 -10.94 1.73
N SER A 365 7.30 -10.64 0.66
CA SER A 365 7.55 -11.59 -0.42
C SER A 365 9.03 -11.60 -0.82
N GLU A 366 9.53 -12.78 -1.15
CA GLU A 366 10.91 -12.94 -1.62
C GLU A 366 11.16 -12.23 -2.94
N GLN A 367 10.17 -12.18 -3.82
CA GLN A 367 10.26 -11.44 -5.07
C GLN A 367 10.48 -9.93 -4.85
N ALA A 368 9.75 -9.32 -3.90
CA ALA A 368 9.95 -7.92 -3.53
C ALA A 368 11.34 -7.71 -2.90
N PHE A 369 11.79 -8.63 -2.06
CA PHE A 369 13.12 -8.59 -1.46
C PHE A 369 14.23 -8.70 -2.52
N ARG A 370 14.17 -9.68 -3.42
CA ARG A 370 15.14 -9.86 -4.51
C ARG A 370 15.21 -8.64 -5.43
N SER A 371 14.08 -8.00 -5.73
CA SER A 371 14.08 -6.76 -6.50
C SER A 371 14.72 -5.58 -5.76
N TYR A 372 14.81 -5.67 -4.44
CA TYR A 372 15.37 -4.66 -3.57
C TYR A 372 16.92 -4.80 -3.41
N ILE A 373 17.41 -6.04 -3.35
CA ILE A 373 18.83 -6.32 -3.26
C ILE A 373 19.49 -6.11 -4.63
N ARG A 374 20.54 -5.32 -4.67
CA ARG A 374 21.29 -4.96 -5.88
C ARG A 374 22.66 -5.60 -5.88
N ILE A 375 22.71 -6.89 -6.20
CA ILE A 375 23.96 -7.61 -6.43
C ILE A 375 24.10 -7.82 -7.92
N THR A 376 25.23 -7.40 -8.50
CA THR A 376 25.50 -7.64 -9.92
C THR A 376 25.84 -9.11 -10.16
N LYS A 377 25.80 -9.53 -11.42
CA LYS A 377 26.19 -10.90 -11.80
C LYS A 377 27.65 -11.15 -11.47
N GLU A 378 28.50 -10.14 -11.64
CA GLU A 378 29.93 -10.16 -11.35
C GLU A 378 30.17 -10.30 -9.83
N GLU A 379 29.48 -9.51 -9.01
CA GLU A 379 29.56 -9.61 -7.54
C GLU A 379 29.09 -10.99 -7.04
N ASN A 380 28.04 -11.53 -7.65
CA ASN A 380 27.59 -12.89 -7.32
C ASN A 380 28.62 -13.94 -7.71
N ALA A 381 29.21 -13.83 -8.90
CA ALA A 381 30.25 -14.74 -9.34
C ALA A 381 31.50 -14.67 -8.42
N GLN A 382 31.93 -13.47 -8.03
CA GLN A 382 33.03 -13.28 -7.07
C GLN A 382 32.74 -13.91 -5.70
N ALA A 383 31.50 -13.75 -5.20
CA ALA A 383 31.11 -14.38 -3.94
C ALA A 383 31.11 -15.90 -4.00
N LEU A 384 30.77 -16.47 -5.15
CA LEU A 384 30.81 -17.92 -5.41
C LEU A 384 32.20 -18.47 -5.63
N GLN A 385 33.18 -17.66 -6.08
CA GLN A 385 34.55 -18.09 -6.36
C GLN A 385 35.23 -18.73 -5.15
N ASN A 386 34.87 -18.31 -3.93
CA ASN A 386 35.38 -18.86 -2.68
C ASN A 386 34.53 -20.02 -2.12
N ASN A 387 33.45 -20.41 -2.78
CA ASN A 387 32.61 -21.52 -2.34
C ASN A 387 33.34 -22.85 -2.61
N PRO A 388 33.34 -23.81 -1.65
CA PRO A 388 33.97 -25.13 -1.81
C PRO A 388 33.51 -25.90 -3.06
N PHE A 389 32.31 -25.68 -3.56
CA PHE A 389 31.79 -26.30 -4.78
C PHE A 389 32.60 -25.90 -6.04
N PHE A 390 33.22 -24.72 -6.05
CA PHE A 390 33.99 -24.20 -7.19
C PHE A 390 35.52 -24.29 -6.97
N LYS A 391 35.95 -24.86 -5.85
CA LYS A 391 37.35 -25.18 -5.51
C LYS A 391 37.61 -26.67 -5.71
#